data_d4bf65cd008d990b99f15e8b7a85354e
#
_entry.id   d4bf65cd008d990b99f15e8b7a85354e
#
_cell.length_a   1.000
_cell.length_b   1.000
_cell.length_c   1.000
_cell.angle_alpha   90.00
_cell.angle_beta   90.00
_cell.angle_gamma   90.00
#
_symmetry.space_group_name_H-M   'P 1'
#
loop_
_entity.id
_entity.type
_entity.pdbx_description
1 polymer ?
#
loop_
_entity_poly.entity_id
_entity_poly.type
_entity_poly.pdbx_seq_one_letter_code
_entity_poly.pdbx_strand_id
1 'polypeptide(L)'
;MRLKASNENHGHQTGQKKKKHNIGTTNRRNTMKSKRPLRPVEERFWEKVDKTDGCWVWKAHLLYNGYGRFSINLKTQYSHRVSWFLEHGEWPTGKHVTHTCDNPACVRPDHLVLGTVADNMADRNSKKRQYNHKKLHCRHGMPFSYEGKYRIAKDCSVCEVSRQYKKNVDPAKIKENNKKAYQKRKNQGKI
;
A
#
# COMPACT_ATOMS: atom_id res chain seq x y z
N MET A 1 2.88 8.80 74.26
CA MET A 1 3.29 10.21 74.28
C MET A 1 3.04 10.82 72.91
N ARG A 2 2.24 11.85 72.86
CA ARG A 2 1.92 12.64 71.62
C ARG A 2 3.10 13.57 71.29
N LEU A 3 3.39 13.78 70.04
CA LEU A 3 3.79 15.11 69.54
C LEU A 3 3.26 15.31 68.12
N LYS A 4 2.52 16.38 67.97
CA LYS A 4 2.03 16.99 66.73
C LYS A 4 3.14 17.81 66.10
N ALA A 5 3.27 17.83 64.78
CA ALA A 5 4.02 18.86 64.09
C ALA A 5 3.21 19.37 62.89
N SER A 6 3.22 20.62 62.81
CA SER A 6 2.36 21.56 62.11
C SER A 6 2.57 21.63 60.61
N ASN A 7 1.50 21.95 59.97
CA ASN A 7 1.33 22.21 58.53
C ASN A 7 1.72 23.67 58.24
N GLU A 8 2.71 23.90 57.35
CA GLU A 8 2.99 25.24 56.79
C GLU A 8 2.74 25.23 55.29
N ASN A 9 1.72 26.02 54.96
CA ASN A 9 1.18 26.21 53.67
C ASN A 9 1.97 27.34 52.97
N HIS A 10 2.83 27.02 51.94
CA HIS A 10 3.46 28.01 51.14
C HIS A 10 2.70 28.17 49.82
N GLY A 11 1.93 29.25 49.75
CA GLY A 11 1.20 29.67 48.54
C GLY A 11 2.16 30.07 47.41
N HIS A 12 2.10 29.32 46.33
CA HIS A 12 2.79 29.68 45.10
C HIS A 12 1.86 30.47 44.18
N GLN A 13 2.05 31.80 44.12
CA GLN A 13 1.33 32.68 43.19
C GLN A 13 1.89 32.46 41.77
N THR A 14 1.12 31.79 40.92
CA THR A 14 1.44 31.71 39.50
C THR A 14 0.93 32.95 38.76
N GLY A 15 1.84 33.88 38.45
CA GLY A 15 1.56 35.02 37.63
C GLY A 15 1.14 34.65 36.20
N GLN A 16 -0.12 34.84 35.89
CA GLN A 16 -0.64 34.70 34.52
C GLN A 16 -0.17 35.86 33.64
N LYS A 17 0.85 35.66 32.82
CA LYS A 17 1.22 36.56 31.72
C LYS A 17 0.19 36.45 30.61
N LYS A 18 -0.74 37.40 30.52
CA LYS A 18 -1.65 37.60 29.38
C LYS A 18 -0.86 37.87 28.12
N LYS A 19 -0.70 36.89 27.23
CA LYS A 19 -0.19 37.09 25.88
C LYS A 19 -1.24 37.86 25.08
N LYS A 20 -0.96 39.13 24.76
CA LYS A 20 -1.74 39.89 23.80
C LYS A 20 -1.58 39.23 22.42
N HIS A 21 -2.65 38.61 21.94
CA HIS A 21 -2.72 38.15 20.54
C HIS A 21 -2.87 39.38 19.65
N ASN A 22 -1.80 39.72 18.97
CA ASN A 22 -1.82 40.75 17.94
C ASN A 22 -2.47 40.12 16.70
N ILE A 23 -3.76 40.37 16.48
CA ILE A 23 -4.48 39.97 15.28
C ILE A 23 -4.05 40.89 14.16
N GLY A 24 -2.89 40.62 13.59
CA GLY A 24 -2.48 41.21 12.33
C GLY A 24 -3.40 40.74 11.22
N THR A 25 -4.39 41.53 10.86
CA THR A 25 -5.17 41.35 9.64
C THR A 25 -4.27 41.51 8.43
N THR A 26 -3.53 40.46 8.09
CA THR A 26 -2.88 40.39 6.78
C THR A 26 -3.99 40.13 5.76
N ASN A 27 -4.47 41.20 5.17
CA ASN A 27 -5.31 41.16 3.99
C ASN A 27 -4.50 40.53 2.84
N ARG A 28 -4.40 39.19 2.83
CA ARG A 28 -3.88 38.45 1.68
C ARG A 28 -4.87 38.66 0.56
N ARG A 29 -4.60 39.68 -0.25
CA ARG A 29 -5.22 39.84 -1.56
C ARG A 29 -5.10 38.51 -2.24
N ASN A 30 -6.25 37.81 -2.33
CA ASN A 30 -6.40 36.58 -3.05
C ASN A 30 -6.25 36.91 -4.54
N THR A 31 -5.01 37.09 -4.99
CA THR A 31 -4.72 37.21 -6.42
C THR A 31 -5.12 35.85 -6.99
N MET A 32 -6.28 35.80 -7.62
CA MET A 32 -6.71 34.66 -8.46
C MET A 32 -5.60 34.45 -9.49
N LYS A 33 -4.65 33.55 -9.16
CA LYS A 33 -3.71 33.05 -10.16
C LYS A 33 -4.56 32.50 -11.26
N SER A 34 -4.56 33.15 -12.42
CA SER A 34 -5.23 32.68 -13.62
C SER A 34 -4.84 31.22 -13.81
N LYS A 35 -5.80 30.31 -13.66
CA LYS A 35 -5.56 28.87 -13.86
C LYS A 35 -5.19 28.71 -15.32
N ARG A 36 -3.89 28.57 -15.62
CA ARG A 36 -3.47 28.21 -16.98
C ARG A 36 -4.26 26.98 -17.38
N PRO A 37 -4.83 26.95 -18.59
CA PRO A 37 -5.55 25.78 -19.07
C PRO A 37 -4.61 24.58 -18.94
N LEU A 38 -5.13 23.48 -18.38
CA LEU A 38 -4.35 22.25 -18.26
C LEU A 38 -4.05 21.76 -19.68
N ARG A 39 -2.77 21.52 -19.96
CA ARG A 39 -2.37 20.90 -21.22
C ARG A 39 -3.07 19.55 -21.39
N PRO A 40 -3.31 19.08 -22.62
CA PRO A 40 -3.90 17.79 -22.89
C PRO A 40 -3.26 16.67 -22.07
N VAL A 41 -4.06 15.73 -21.60
CA VAL A 41 -3.59 14.62 -20.75
C VAL A 41 -2.53 13.80 -21.49
N GLU A 42 -2.74 13.58 -22.76
CA GLU A 42 -1.87 12.81 -23.64
C GLU A 42 -0.45 13.42 -23.72
N GLU A 43 -0.32 14.71 -24.04
CA GLU A 43 0.98 15.40 -24.06
C GLU A 43 1.70 15.29 -22.73
N ARG A 44 1.00 15.59 -21.63
CA ARG A 44 1.54 15.54 -20.27
C ARG A 44 1.97 14.13 -19.85
N PHE A 45 1.36 13.11 -20.43
CA PHE A 45 1.68 11.71 -20.16
C PHE A 45 2.94 11.29 -20.91
N TRP A 46 2.95 11.46 -22.24
CA TRP A 46 4.03 10.97 -23.09
C TRP A 46 5.35 11.72 -22.88
N GLU A 47 5.35 12.97 -22.43
CA GLU A 47 6.56 13.69 -21.99
C GLU A 47 7.34 12.99 -20.87
N LYS A 48 6.67 12.13 -20.11
CA LYS A 48 7.25 11.39 -18.98
C LYS A 48 7.66 9.98 -19.30
N VAL A 49 7.63 9.62 -20.58
CA VAL A 49 7.89 8.28 -21.06
C VAL A 49 9.16 8.28 -21.90
N ASP A 50 10.05 7.38 -21.58
CA ASP A 50 11.21 7.05 -22.43
C ASP A 50 10.83 5.92 -23.39
N LYS A 51 10.71 6.26 -24.66
CA LYS A 51 10.33 5.33 -25.72
C LYS A 51 11.59 4.70 -26.31
N THR A 52 11.75 3.40 -26.13
CA THR A 52 12.81 2.59 -26.72
C THR A 52 12.19 1.53 -27.62
N ASP A 53 12.99 0.81 -28.36
CA ASP A 53 12.55 -0.32 -29.21
C ASP A 53 11.91 -1.44 -28.36
N GLY A 54 12.33 -1.57 -27.10
CA GLY A 54 11.78 -2.50 -26.12
C GLY A 54 10.64 -1.91 -25.31
N CYS A 55 10.81 -1.83 -24.00
CA CYS A 55 9.82 -1.23 -23.09
C CYS A 55 9.83 0.29 -23.18
N TRP A 56 8.64 0.90 -23.16
CA TRP A 56 8.52 2.34 -22.91
C TRP A 56 8.49 2.59 -21.42
N VAL A 57 9.53 3.20 -20.89
CA VAL A 57 9.74 3.29 -19.44
C VAL A 57 9.23 4.62 -18.89
N TRP A 58 8.44 4.54 -17.84
CA TRP A 58 7.96 5.70 -17.09
C TRP A 58 9.11 6.36 -16.30
N LYS A 59 9.43 7.62 -16.58
CA LYS A 59 10.54 8.36 -15.94
C LYS A 59 10.14 9.24 -14.75
N ALA A 60 8.85 9.48 -14.55
CA ALA A 60 8.40 10.29 -13.42
C ALA A 60 8.28 9.44 -12.14
N HIS A 61 7.50 9.89 -11.17
CA HIS A 61 7.38 9.24 -9.87
C HIS A 61 6.99 7.75 -9.96
N LEU A 62 7.81 6.89 -9.38
CA LEU A 62 7.56 5.45 -9.21
C LEU A 62 7.19 5.16 -7.75
N LEU A 63 6.29 4.21 -7.56
CA LEU A 63 5.99 3.64 -6.26
C LEU A 63 7.10 2.65 -5.84
N TYR A 64 7.12 2.27 -4.55
CA TYR A 64 8.05 1.26 -4.01
C TYR A 64 7.99 -0.10 -4.72
N ASN A 65 6.86 -0.42 -5.35
CA ASN A 65 6.66 -1.65 -6.13
C ASN A 65 7.02 -1.49 -7.63
N GLY A 66 7.63 -0.37 -8.02
CA GLY A 66 8.09 -0.08 -9.37
C GLY A 66 7.04 0.46 -10.34
N TYR A 67 5.79 0.56 -9.94
CA TYR A 67 4.73 1.11 -10.80
C TYR A 67 4.78 2.64 -10.87
N GLY A 68 4.59 3.19 -12.06
CA GLY A 68 4.45 4.62 -12.27
C GLY A 68 3.11 5.17 -11.82
N ARG A 69 3.10 6.44 -11.40
CA ARG A 69 1.87 7.18 -11.04
C ARG A 69 1.71 8.41 -11.90
N PHE A 70 0.47 8.67 -12.33
CA PHE A 70 0.07 9.84 -13.08
C PHE A 70 -1.25 10.41 -12.56
N SER A 71 -1.42 11.73 -12.56
CA SER A 71 -2.64 12.40 -12.09
C SER A 71 -3.49 12.91 -13.26
N ILE A 72 -4.74 12.44 -13.31
CA ILE A 72 -5.77 12.92 -14.22
C ILE A 72 -6.91 13.49 -13.38
N ASN A 73 -7.31 14.74 -13.63
CA ASN A 73 -8.42 15.39 -12.94
C ASN A 73 -8.35 15.24 -11.41
N LEU A 74 -7.18 15.52 -10.84
CA LEU A 74 -6.86 15.40 -9.41
C LEU A 74 -6.92 13.98 -8.84
N LYS A 75 -7.22 12.97 -9.64
CA LYS A 75 -7.19 11.56 -9.26
C LYS A 75 -5.88 10.93 -9.73
N THR A 76 -5.18 10.30 -8.80
CA THR A 76 -3.95 9.58 -9.13
C THR A 76 -4.24 8.18 -9.62
N GLN A 77 -3.67 7.82 -10.76
CA GLN A 77 -3.81 6.53 -11.42
C GLN A 77 -2.44 5.88 -11.65
N TYR A 78 -2.41 4.57 -11.84
CA TYR A 78 -1.21 3.89 -12.32
C TYR A 78 -0.92 4.25 -13.78
N SER A 79 0.35 4.54 -14.12
CA SER A 79 0.73 4.99 -15.46
C SER A 79 0.38 3.99 -16.56
N HIS A 80 0.58 2.68 -16.35
CA HIS A 80 0.22 1.65 -17.33
C HIS A 80 -1.31 1.60 -17.60
N ARG A 81 -2.16 1.88 -16.59
CA ARG A 81 -3.62 1.97 -16.80
C ARG A 81 -4.00 3.22 -17.58
N VAL A 82 -3.26 4.32 -17.40
CA VAL A 82 -3.45 5.55 -18.18
C VAL A 82 -3.02 5.32 -19.63
N SER A 83 -1.90 4.63 -19.85
CA SER A 83 -1.45 4.26 -21.19
C SER A 83 -2.51 3.40 -21.92
N TRP A 84 -3.07 2.41 -21.23
CA TRP A 84 -4.17 1.61 -21.75
C TRP A 84 -5.36 2.49 -22.17
N PHE A 85 -5.77 3.41 -21.28
CA PHE A 85 -6.87 4.34 -21.56
C PHE A 85 -6.59 5.24 -22.77
N LEU A 86 -5.38 5.78 -22.89
CA LEU A 86 -5.02 6.65 -24.01
C LEU A 86 -5.04 5.91 -25.35
N GLU A 87 -4.69 4.63 -25.36
CA GLU A 87 -4.69 3.81 -26.57
C GLU A 87 -6.08 3.32 -26.99
N HIS A 88 -6.89 2.90 -26.02
CA HIS A 88 -8.17 2.23 -26.30
C HIS A 88 -9.41 3.13 -26.11
N GLY A 89 -9.23 4.34 -25.53
CA GLY A 89 -10.32 5.28 -25.25
C GLY A 89 -11.19 4.90 -24.05
N GLU A 90 -11.03 3.71 -23.47
CA GLU A 90 -11.84 3.19 -22.38
C GLU A 90 -11.03 2.86 -21.15
N TRP A 91 -11.58 3.17 -19.97
CA TRP A 91 -10.96 2.75 -18.70
C TRP A 91 -11.13 1.26 -18.48
N PRO A 92 -10.07 0.57 -18.03
CA PRO A 92 -10.14 -0.87 -17.73
C PRO A 92 -10.90 -1.12 -16.42
N THR A 93 -12.20 -0.85 -16.43
CA THR A 93 -13.08 -0.99 -15.25
C THR A 93 -13.35 -2.47 -14.97
N GLY A 94 -13.18 -2.88 -13.69
CA GLY A 94 -13.40 -4.26 -13.27
C GLY A 94 -12.35 -5.27 -13.76
N LYS A 95 -11.37 -4.83 -14.55
CA LYS A 95 -10.30 -5.67 -15.10
C LYS A 95 -8.92 -5.18 -14.68
N HIS A 96 -7.94 -6.07 -14.73
CA HIS A 96 -6.54 -5.77 -14.49
C HIS A 96 -5.80 -5.54 -15.81
N VAL A 97 -5.00 -4.48 -15.86
CA VAL A 97 -4.00 -4.30 -16.92
C VAL A 97 -2.71 -4.96 -16.44
N THR A 98 -2.26 -5.99 -17.14
CA THR A 98 -1.07 -6.76 -16.82
C THR A 98 0.02 -6.53 -17.86
N HIS A 99 1.28 -6.80 -17.48
CA HIS A 99 2.43 -6.66 -18.37
C HIS A 99 2.86 -8.01 -18.91
N THR A 100 2.99 -8.13 -20.22
CA THR A 100 3.61 -9.31 -20.86
C THR A 100 5.12 -9.32 -20.63
N CYS A 101 5.73 -8.14 -20.54
CA CYS A 101 7.18 -7.94 -20.33
C CYS A 101 7.62 -7.99 -18.86
N ASP A 102 6.72 -8.16 -17.91
CA ASP A 102 6.97 -8.19 -16.45
C ASP A 102 7.67 -6.94 -15.86
N ASN A 103 7.80 -5.86 -16.62
CA ASN A 103 8.38 -4.60 -16.16
C ASN A 103 7.26 -3.67 -15.61
N PRO A 104 7.18 -3.40 -14.30
CA PRO A 104 6.13 -2.57 -13.72
C PRO A 104 6.19 -1.10 -14.15
N ALA A 105 7.37 -0.60 -14.56
CA ALA A 105 7.54 0.76 -15.06
C ALA A 105 7.18 0.91 -16.56
N CYS A 106 6.91 -0.20 -17.27
CA CYS A 106 6.56 -0.15 -18.67
C CYS A 106 5.16 0.42 -18.87
N VAL A 107 5.04 1.27 -19.90
CA VAL A 107 3.76 1.86 -20.33
C VAL A 107 3.51 1.68 -21.84
N ARG A 108 4.26 0.78 -22.49
CA ARG A 108 4.08 0.47 -23.91
C ARG A 108 2.76 -0.27 -24.11
N PRO A 109 1.82 0.24 -24.94
CA PRO A 109 0.50 -0.39 -25.12
C PRO A 109 0.60 -1.86 -25.55
N ASP A 110 1.46 -2.21 -26.51
CA ASP A 110 1.67 -3.58 -27.00
C ASP A 110 2.12 -4.57 -25.92
N HIS A 111 2.69 -4.06 -24.82
CA HIS A 111 3.12 -4.86 -23.68
C HIS A 111 2.06 -4.96 -22.59
N LEU A 112 0.89 -4.35 -22.79
CA LEU A 112 -0.20 -4.33 -21.83
C LEU A 112 -1.34 -5.24 -22.32
N VAL A 113 -1.86 -6.04 -21.42
CA VAL A 113 -2.98 -6.95 -21.68
C VAL A 113 -4.05 -6.77 -20.62
N LEU A 114 -5.30 -6.77 -21.06
CA LEU A 114 -6.44 -6.71 -20.16
C LEU A 114 -6.86 -8.13 -19.75
N GLY A 115 -6.89 -8.38 -18.45
CA GLY A 115 -7.26 -9.67 -17.90
C GLY A 115 -8.15 -9.58 -16.67
N THR A 116 -8.71 -10.70 -16.28
CA THR A 116 -9.46 -10.86 -15.04
C THR A 116 -8.52 -11.00 -13.84
N VAL A 117 -9.08 -10.97 -12.63
CA VAL A 117 -8.34 -11.32 -11.40
C VAL A 117 -7.76 -12.73 -11.49
N ALA A 118 -8.53 -13.67 -12.06
CA ALA A 118 -8.09 -15.06 -12.22
C ALA A 118 -6.89 -15.17 -13.17
N ASP A 119 -6.92 -14.47 -14.31
CA ASP A 119 -5.82 -14.44 -15.27
C ASP A 119 -4.55 -13.87 -14.65
N ASN A 120 -4.65 -12.76 -13.93
CA ASN A 120 -3.51 -12.16 -13.23
C ASN A 120 -2.95 -13.08 -12.14
N MET A 121 -3.80 -13.85 -11.45
CA MET A 121 -3.35 -14.84 -10.47
C MET A 121 -2.68 -16.04 -11.15
N ALA A 122 -3.21 -16.52 -12.27
CA ALA A 122 -2.65 -17.61 -13.05
C ALA A 122 -1.25 -17.23 -13.59
N ASP A 123 -1.11 -16.04 -14.19
CA ASP A 123 0.19 -15.52 -14.67
C ASP A 123 1.20 -15.40 -13.52
N ARG A 124 0.80 -14.84 -12.39
CA ARG A 124 1.66 -14.75 -11.20
C ARG A 124 2.11 -16.13 -10.70
N ASN A 125 1.23 -17.12 -10.76
CA ASN A 125 1.52 -18.49 -10.32
C ASN A 125 2.46 -19.21 -11.29
N SER A 126 2.20 -19.12 -12.60
CA SER A 126 3.02 -19.75 -13.64
C SER A 126 4.46 -19.20 -13.61
N LYS A 127 4.60 -17.88 -13.41
CA LYS A 127 5.90 -17.20 -13.29
C LYS A 127 6.53 -17.27 -11.90
N LYS A 128 5.95 -18.03 -10.97
CA LYS A 128 6.44 -18.22 -9.59
C LYS A 128 6.73 -16.91 -8.85
N ARG A 129 6.02 -15.81 -9.17
CA ARG A 129 6.23 -14.47 -8.59
C ARG A 129 5.60 -14.27 -7.20
N GLN A 130 4.95 -15.28 -6.65
CA GLN A 130 4.40 -15.20 -5.30
C GLN A 130 5.53 -15.07 -4.27
N TYR A 131 5.34 -14.19 -3.29
CA TYR A 131 6.29 -14.00 -2.19
C TYR A 131 6.70 -15.32 -1.52
N ASN A 132 5.74 -16.24 -1.34
CA ASN A 132 6.00 -17.52 -0.70
C ASN A 132 6.86 -18.47 -1.54
N HIS A 133 6.88 -18.35 -2.88
CA HIS A 133 7.76 -19.19 -3.72
C HIS A 133 9.25 -18.88 -3.54
N LYS A 134 9.59 -17.68 -3.08
CA LYS A 134 10.99 -17.27 -2.84
C LYS A 134 11.53 -17.79 -1.49
N LYS A 135 10.66 -18.20 -0.58
CA LYS A 135 11.09 -18.75 0.71
C LYS A 135 11.40 -20.22 0.55
N LEU A 136 12.64 -20.62 0.82
CA LEU A 136 13.08 -22.00 0.80
C LEU A 136 12.81 -22.73 2.12
N HIS A 137 12.70 -21.99 3.23
CA HIS A 137 12.54 -22.51 4.59
C HIS A 137 11.35 -21.86 5.30
N CYS A 138 10.78 -22.56 6.26
CA CYS A 138 9.77 -22.01 7.17
C CYS A 138 10.44 -21.02 8.16
N ARG A 139 9.64 -20.31 8.96
CA ARG A 139 10.15 -19.37 9.98
C ARG A 139 11.02 -20.04 11.06
N HIS A 140 11.02 -21.35 11.16
CA HIS A 140 11.81 -22.14 12.09
C HIS A 140 13.04 -22.79 11.41
N GLY A 141 13.38 -22.38 10.19
CA GLY A 141 14.57 -22.83 9.48
C GLY A 141 14.44 -24.17 8.73
N MET A 142 13.32 -24.87 8.86
CA MET A 142 13.12 -26.15 8.17
C MET A 142 12.76 -25.94 6.70
N PRO A 143 13.33 -26.76 5.78
CA PRO A 143 13.06 -26.64 4.34
C PRO A 143 11.60 -26.92 4.01
N PHE A 144 11.13 -26.31 2.93
CA PHE A 144 9.80 -26.60 2.40
C PHE A 144 9.86 -27.69 1.34
N SER A 145 8.94 -28.63 1.42
CA SER A 145 8.56 -29.52 0.32
C SER A 145 7.25 -29.05 -0.31
N TYR A 146 6.94 -29.56 -1.50
CA TYR A 146 5.69 -29.26 -2.20
C TYR A 146 4.84 -30.52 -2.30
N GLU A 147 3.57 -30.42 -1.90
CA GLU A 147 2.54 -31.43 -2.16
C GLU A 147 1.45 -30.83 -3.03
N GLY A 148 1.43 -31.19 -4.30
CA GLY A 148 0.54 -30.61 -5.29
C GLY A 148 0.74 -29.09 -5.36
N LYS A 149 -0.33 -28.32 -5.08
CA LYS A 149 -0.28 -26.83 -5.05
C LYS A 149 0.13 -26.23 -3.70
N TYR A 150 0.32 -27.06 -2.68
CA TYR A 150 0.61 -26.57 -1.33
C TYR A 150 2.09 -26.72 -0.98
N ARG A 151 2.57 -25.76 -0.20
CA ARG A 151 3.92 -25.71 0.31
C ARG A 151 3.91 -26.11 1.78
N ILE A 152 4.65 -27.14 2.12
CA ILE A 152 4.59 -27.77 3.42
C ILE A 152 5.99 -27.92 3.99
N ALA A 153 6.19 -27.53 5.25
CA ALA A 153 7.39 -27.87 6.03
C ALA A 153 7.08 -29.13 6.85
N LYS A 154 7.18 -30.30 6.22
CA LYS A 154 6.81 -31.59 6.83
C LYS A 154 7.63 -31.88 8.10
N ASP A 155 8.92 -31.60 8.04
CA ASP A 155 9.87 -31.92 9.12
C ASP A 155 9.87 -30.87 10.24
N CYS A 156 9.01 -29.85 10.17
CA CYS A 156 8.88 -28.86 11.21
C CYS A 156 7.74 -29.22 12.17
N SER A 157 8.06 -29.77 13.32
CA SER A 157 7.08 -30.15 14.37
C SER A 157 6.17 -28.98 14.76
N VAL A 158 6.70 -27.76 14.88
CA VAL A 158 5.93 -26.57 15.26
C VAL A 158 4.94 -26.16 14.15
N CYS A 159 5.34 -26.29 12.87
CA CYS A 159 4.44 -26.05 11.74
C CYS A 159 3.38 -27.15 11.65
N GLU A 160 3.71 -28.38 11.97
CA GLU A 160 2.77 -29.51 11.98
C GLU A 160 1.72 -29.34 13.08
N VAL A 161 2.11 -29.05 14.31
CA VAL A 161 1.18 -28.77 15.41
C VAL A 161 0.22 -27.63 15.05
N SER A 162 0.74 -26.55 14.42
CA SER A 162 -0.10 -25.44 13.98
C SER A 162 -1.09 -25.84 12.88
N ARG A 163 -0.73 -26.79 12.01
CA ARG A 163 -1.60 -27.34 10.97
C ARG A 163 -2.71 -28.20 11.56
N GLN A 164 -2.35 -29.10 12.48
CA GLN A 164 -3.31 -29.98 13.18
C GLN A 164 -4.30 -29.14 13.98
N TYR A 165 -3.82 -28.11 14.70
CA TYR A 165 -4.69 -27.17 15.41
C TYR A 165 -5.72 -26.53 14.48
N LYS A 166 -5.30 -26.03 13.30
CA LYS A 166 -6.22 -25.40 12.33
C LYS A 166 -7.24 -26.37 11.72
N LYS A 167 -6.88 -27.65 11.58
CA LYS A 167 -7.82 -28.68 11.10
C LYS A 167 -8.90 -29.00 12.13
N ASN A 168 -8.55 -28.95 13.43
CA ASN A 168 -9.39 -29.40 14.52
C ASN A 168 -10.19 -28.27 15.18
N VAL A 169 -9.97 -27.01 14.79
CA VAL A 169 -10.68 -25.86 15.34
C VAL A 169 -11.77 -25.40 14.37
N ASP A 170 -12.95 -25.16 14.90
CA ASP A 170 -14.08 -24.60 14.16
C ASP A 170 -13.66 -23.30 13.42
N PRO A 171 -13.89 -23.23 12.11
CA PRO A 171 -13.58 -22.04 11.31
C PRO A 171 -14.21 -20.74 11.84
N ALA A 172 -15.40 -20.83 12.47
CA ALA A 172 -16.05 -19.68 13.09
C ALA A 172 -15.25 -19.15 14.28
N LYS A 173 -14.71 -20.04 15.11
CA LYS A 173 -13.86 -19.69 16.26
C LYS A 173 -12.55 -19.06 15.82
N ILE A 174 -11.98 -19.51 14.70
CA ILE A 174 -10.79 -18.88 14.10
C ILE A 174 -11.08 -17.45 13.64
N LYS A 175 -12.21 -17.22 12.98
CA LYS A 175 -12.64 -15.89 12.53
C LYS A 175 -12.86 -14.94 13.71
N GLU A 176 -13.50 -15.43 14.77
CA GLU A 176 -13.75 -14.65 15.99
C GLU A 176 -12.43 -14.25 16.67
N ASN A 177 -11.50 -15.19 16.85
CA ASN A 177 -10.19 -14.93 17.43
C ASN A 177 -9.38 -13.93 16.61
N ASN A 178 -9.42 -14.01 15.28
CA ASN A 178 -8.77 -13.06 14.39
C ASN A 178 -9.39 -11.66 14.52
N LYS A 179 -10.72 -11.57 14.64
CA LYS A 179 -11.43 -10.30 14.88
C LYS A 179 -11.02 -9.68 16.22
N LYS A 180 -10.95 -10.47 17.30
CA LYS A 180 -10.48 -10.01 18.63
C LYS A 180 -9.02 -9.53 18.57
N ALA A 181 -8.15 -10.27 17.88
CA ALA A 181 -6.73 -9.90 17.71
C ALA A 181 -6.57 -8.61 16.91
N TYR A 182 -7.37 -8.40 15.86
CA TYR A 182 -7.40 -7.17 15.07
C TYR A 182 -7.81 -5.96 15.93
N GLN A 183 -8.92 -6.08 16.68
CA GLN A 183 -9.39 -5.00 17.57
C GLN A 183 -8.34 -4.65 18.63
N LYS A 184 -7.69 -5.67 19.22
CA LYS A 184 -6.61 -5.44 20.19
C LYS A 184 -5.44 -4.64 19.57
N ARG A 185 -5.04 -4.92 18.34
CA ARG A 185 -3.98 -4.17 17.63
C ARG A 185 -4.40 -2.74 17.33
N LYS A 186 -5.64 -2.55 16.88
CA LYS A 186 -6.23 -1.23 16.61
C LYS A 186 -6.23 -0.37 17.87
N ASN A 187 -6.68 -0.92 19.01
CA ASN A 187 -6.70 -0.22 20.30
C ASN A 187 -5.30 0.10 20.83
N GLN A 188 -4.27 -0.63 20.39
CA GLN A 188 -2.86 -0.37 20.73
C GLN A 188 -2.16 0.61 19.76
N GLY A 189 -2.87 1.20 18.80
CA GLY A 189 -2.30 2.10 17.80
C GLY A 189 -1.26 1.45 16.87
N LYS A 190 -1.30 0.11 16.72
CA LYS A 190 -0.32 -0.65 15.90
C LYS A 190 -0.80 -0.90 14.45
N ILE A 191 -1.99 -0.37 14.12
CA ILE A 191 -2.57 -0.43 12.76
C ILE A 191 -3.31 0.88 12.52
#